data_1c035c9823d42fa4560ed5e428861e03
#
_entry.id   1c035c9823d42fa4560ed5e428861e03
#
_cell.length_a   1.000
_cell.length_b   1.000
_cell.length_c   1.000
_cell.angle_alpha   90.00
_cell.angle_beta   90.00
_cell.angle_gamma   90.00
#
_symmetry.space_group_name_H-M   'P 1'
#
loop_
_entity.id
_entity.type
_entity.pdbx_description
1 polymer ?
#
loop_
_entity_poly.entity_id
_entity_poly.type
_entity_poly.pdbx_seq_one_letter_code
_entity_poly.pdbx_strand_id
1 'polypeptide(L)'
;VVWNEKIFLNVADGDNLELWCLDRNNGQPLWKRFLSSGNHRERKQNMSSPSPVTDGRHVWVMTGTGFLRAFDFDGTEVWMRDIQADYGPFGLNWGYASSPLLYENALYVQVLHGMRTDDPSYLLRIDAAMGATVWRQERPTEALRESPDSYTTPALLQYDGVTEIVITGGDAVTGHDPETGQELWRADGLNP
;
A
#
# COMPACT_ATOMS: atom_id res chain seq x y z
N VAL A 1 -0.67 10.11 -8.11
CA VAL A 1 -1.44 9.63 -9.29
C VAL A 1 -2.09 10.80 -10.01
N VAL A 2 -2.30 10.70 -11.31
CA VAL A 2 -2.94 11.73 -12.14
C VAL A 2 -4.21 11.15 -12.76
N TRP A 3 -5.30 11.92 -12.70
CA TRP A 3 -6.56 11.56 -13.35
C TRP A 3 -7.25 12.82 -13.89
N ASN A 4 -7.45 12.89 -15.21
CA ASN A 4 -7.96 14.07 -15.90
C ASN A 4 -7.20 15.34 -15.49
N GLU A 5 -7.88 16.34 -14.93
CA GLU A 5 -7.31 17.63 -14.52
C GLU A 5 -6.80 17.65 -13.07
N LYS A 6 -6.76 16.50 -12.38
CA LYS A 6 -6.36 16.40 -10.97
C LYS A 6 -5.09 15.58 -10.79
N ILE A 7 -4.23 16.03 -9.87
CA ILE A 7 -3.07 15.29 -9.37
C ILE A 7 -3.27 15.04 -7.89
N PHE A 8 -3.14 13.78 -7.46
CA PHE A 8 -3.21 13.41 -6.05
C PHE A 8 -1.82 13.01 -5.55
N LEU A 9 -1.40 13.60 -4.44
CA LEU A 9 -0.10 13.37 -3.81
C LEU A 9 -0.27 13.06 -2.32
N ASN A 10 0.49 12.09 -1.84
CA ASN A 10 0.73 11.88 -0.42
C ASN A 10 1.88 12.80 0.00
N VAL A 11 1.67 13.69 0.96
CA VAL A 11 2.58 14.76 1.34
C VAL A 11 2.87 14.72 2.83
N ALA A 12 4.14 14.92 3.20
CA ALA A 12 4.54 15.17 4.57
C ALA A 12 4.72 16.67 4.80
N ASP A 13 3.97 17.24 5.74
CA ASP A 13 4.08 18.64 6.16
C ASP A 13 4.33 18.68 7.69
N GLY A 14 5.59 18.84 8.07
CA GLY A 14 6.02 18.69 9.46
C GLY A 14 5.74 17.28 9.98
N ASP A 15 4.99 17.18 11.07
CA ASP A 15 4.52 15.91 11.67
C ASP A 15 3.31 15.33 10.95
N ASN A 16 2.61 16.11 10.13
CA ASN A 16 1.39 15.71 9.46
C ASN A 16 1.67 14.97 8.14
N LEU A 17 0.81 14.00 7.85
CA LEU A 17 0.67 13.36 6.55
C LEU A 17 -0.64 13.82 5.95
N GLU A 18 -0.62 14.25 4.70
CA GLU A 18 -1.76 14.85 4.02
C GLU A 18 -1.93 14.30 2.60
N LEU A 19 -3.17 14.15 2.17
CA LEU A 19 -3.51 13.97 0.76
C LEU A 19 -3.77 15.33 0.14
N TRP A 20 -3.00 15.68 -0.88
CA TRP A 20 -3.20 16.89 -1.66
C TRP A 20 -3.81 16.56 -3.01
N CYS A 21 -4.85 17.31 -3.38
CA CYS A 21 -5.35 17.36 -4.74
C CYS A 21 -4.94 18.68 -5.38
N LEU A 22 -4.21 18.59 -6.48
CA LEU A 22 -3.75 19.77 -7.24
C LEU A 22 -4.43 19.84 -8.58
N ASP A 23 -4.64 21.05 -9.08
CA ASP A 23 -4.99 21.30 -10.47
C ASP A 23 -3.79 20.97 -11.37
N ARG A 24 -3.98 20.09 -12.32
CA ARG A 24 -2.92 19.62 -13.23
C ARG A 24 -2.36 20.71 -14.11
N ASN A 25 -3.16 21.74 -14.45
CA ASN A 25 -2.76 22.77 -15.41
C ASN A 25 -1.83 23.81 -14.79
N ASN A 26 -1.96 24.05 -13.48
CA ASN A 26 -1.20 25.12 -12.81
C ASN A 26 -0.51 24.70 -11.51
N GLY A 27 -0.73 23.45 -11.03
CA GLY A 27 -0.14 22.91 -9.82
C GLY A 27 -0.71 23.50 -8.52
N GLN A 28 -1.77 24.33 -8.59
CA GLN A 28 -2.36 24.91 -7.39
C GLN A 28 -3.19 23.88 -6.61
N PRO A 29 -3.13 23.89 -5.26
CA PRO A 29 -3.97 23.02 -4.45
C PRO A 29 -5.46 23.35 -4.63
N LEU A 30 -6.25 22.35 -5.02
CA LEU A 30 -7.71 22.40 -5.01
C LEU A 30 -8.24 22.11 -3.60
N TRP A 31 -7.64 21.13 -2.94
CA TRP A 31 -7.92 20.80 -1.55
C TRP A 31 -6.78 19.99 -0.93
N LYS A 32 -6.75 19.94 0.41
CA LYS A 32 -5.85 19.13 1.22
C LYS A 32 -6.65 18.41 2.29
N ARG A 33 -6.26 17.18 2.63
CA ARG A 33 -6.92 16.39 3.68
C ARG A 33 -5.86 15.77 4.58
N PHE A 34 -6.05 15.94 5.87
CA PHE A 34 -5.25 15.29 6.90
C PHE A 34 -5.44 13.78 6.85
N LEU A 35 -4.36 13.01 6.88
CA LEU A 35 -4.36 11.56 6.90
C LEU A 35 -4.01 11.00 8.29
N SER A 36 -2.90 11.46 8.85
CA SER A 36 -2.42 11.08 10.19
C SER A 36 -1.31 12.02 10.63
N SER A 37 -0.95 11.95 11.89
CA SER A 37 0.32 12.46 12.43
C SER A 37 1.37 11.35 12.52
N GLY A 38 2.55 11.68 13.03
CA GLY A 38 3.63 10.75 13.24
C GLY A 38 4.56 10.61 12.04
N ASN A 39 4.62 11.64 11.18
CA ASN A 39 5.64 11.68 10.14
C ASN A 39 7.03 11.73 10.78
N HIS A 40 7.88 10.81 10.37
CA HIS A 40 9.30 10.84 10.69
C HIS A 40 10.11 10.48 9.46
N ARG A 41 11.32 11.01 9.43
CA ARG A 41 12.25 10.76 8.34
C ARG A 41 13.13 9.56 8.69
N GLU A 42 13.01 8.54 7.90
CA GLU A 42 13.98 7.45 7.85
C GLU A 42 15.13 7.81 6.89
N ARG A 43 16.20 7.04 6.91
CA ARG A 43 17.37 7.30 6.06
C ARG A 43 17.02 7.35 4.57
N LYS A 44 16.09 6.50 4.13
CA LYS A 44 15.75 6.30 2.72
C LYS A 44 14.40 6.93 2.31
N GLN A 45 13.52 7.23 3.28
CA GLN A 45 12.14 7.65 3.03
C GLN A 45 11.51 8.35 4.24
N ASN A 46 10.27 8.78 4.10
CA ASN A 46 9.41 9.25 5.16
C ASN A 46 8.04 8.55 5.09
N MET A 47 7.12 8.91 5.97
CA MET A 47 5.82 8.24 6.07
C MET A 47 4.81 8.63 4.97
N SER A 48 5.16 9.52 4.02
CA SER A 48 4.35 9.84 2.83
C SER A 48 4.82 9.13 1.55
N SER A 49 5.70 8.15 1.67
CA SER A 49 6.29 7.44 0.52
C SER A 49 5.28 6.63 -0.33
N PRO A 50 4.24 5.99 0.24
CA PRO A 50 3.25 5.31 -0.59
C PRO A 50 2.50 6.28 -1.53
N SER A 51 2.32 5.89 -2.78
CA SER A 51 1.57 6.67 -3.77
C SER A 51 0.06 6.36 -3.69
N PRO A 52 -0.81 7.38 -3.88
CA PRO A 52 -2.25 7.15 -4.01
C PRO A 52 -2.60 6.38 -5.29
N VAL A 53 -3.75 5.70 -5.28
CA VAL A 53 -4.38 5.07 -6.46
C VAL A 53 -5.79 5.58 -6.64
N THR A 54 -6.36 5.47 -7.86
CA THR A 54 -7.69 6.00 -8.17
C THR A 54 -8.38 5.21 -9.28
N ASP A 55 -9.71 5.15 -9.22
CA ASP A 55 -10.61 4.63 -10.25
C ASP A 55 -11.28 5.75 -11.09
N GLY A 56 -10.94 7.02 -10.81
CA GLY A 56 -11.55 8.18 -11.44
C GLY A 56 -12.78 8.73 -10.71
N ARG A 57 -13.20 8.13 -9.61
CA ARG A 57 -14.28 8.59 -8.72
C ARG A 57 -13.81 8.74 -7.28
N HIS A 58 -12.97 7.81 -6.85
CA HIS A 58 -12.37 7.79 -5.52
C HIS A 58 -10.85 7.80 -5.64
N VAL A 59 -10.20 8.22 -4.57
CA VAL A 59 -8.76 8.10 -4.38
C VAL A 59 -8.49 7.40 -3.06
N TRP A 60 -7.62 6.40 -3.09
CA TRP A 60 -7.16 5.67 -1.92
C TRP A 60 -5.70 5.97 -1.68
N VAL A 61 -5.35 6.19 -0.42
CA VAL A 61 -3.98 6.52 0.00
C VAL A 61 -3.61 5.74 1.26
N MET A 62 -2.43 5.14 1.21
CA MET A 62 -1.80 4.50 2.35
C MET A 62 -0.70 5.41 2.90
N THR A 63 -0.56 5.48 4.22
CA THR A 63 0.56 6.18 4.87
C THR A 63 1.56 5.18 5.46
N GLY A 64 2.80 5.62 5.64
CA GLY A 64 3.82 4.84 6.35
C GLY A 64 3.47 4.59 7.83
N THR A 65 2.56 5.37 8.40
CA THR A 65 2.01 5.18 9.75
C THR A 65 0.87 4.16 9.83
N GLY A 66 0.50 3.52 8.70
CA GLY A 66 -0.47 2.43 8.66
C GLY A 66 -1.91 2.82 8.35
N PHE A 67 -2.20 4.10 8.15
CA PHE A 67 -3.55 4.53 7.78
C PHE A 67 -3.80 4.36 6.28
N LEU A 68 -4.85 3.61 5.96
CA LEU A 68 -5.41 3.51 4.61
C LEU A 68 -6.75 4.25 4.58
N ARG A 69 -6.87 5.23 3.70
CA ARG A 69 -8.05 6.09 3.61
C ARG A 69 -8.58 6.19 2.19
N ALA A 70 -9.89 6.32 2.06
CA ALA A 70 -10.60 6.58 0.81
C ALA A 70 -11.29 7.94 0.85
N PHE A 71 -11.18 8.66 -0.25
CA PHE A 71 -11.84 9.95 -0.45
C PHE A 71 -12.55 9.97 -1.79
N ASP A 72 -13.64 10.73 -1.91
CA ASP A 72 -14.16 11.13 -3.22
C ASP A 72 -13.28 12.22 -3.85
N PHE A 73 -13.57 12.60 -5.09
CA PHE A 73 -12.79 13.62 -5.81
C PHE A 73 -12.99 15.05 -5.31
N ASP A 74 -13.94 15.29 -4.42
CA ASP A 74 -14.14 16.56 -3.72
C ASP A 74 -13.43 16.58 -2.35
N GLY A 75 -12.80 15.45 -2.01
CA GLY A 75 -12.02 15.26 -0.81
C GLY A 75 -12.88 14.94 0.42
N THR A 76 -14.11 14.46 0.24
CA THR A 76 -14.91 13.91 1.34
C THR A 76 -14.40 12.52 1.67
N GLU A 77 -14.12 12.27 2.95
CA GLU A 77 -13.69 10.93 3.39
C GLU A 77 -14.85 9.94 3.28
N VAL A 78 -14.60 8.79 2.64
CA VAL A 78 -15.56 7.70 2.47
C VAL A 78 -15.40 6.68 3.58
N TRP A 79 -14.15 6.28 3.85
CA TRP A 79 -13.79 5.38 4.95
C TRP A 79 -12.31 5.50 5.33
N MET A 80 -11.97 4.98 6.51
CA MET A 80 -10.60 4.92 7.05
C MET A 80 -10.36 3.60 7.78
N ARG A 81 -9.14 3.07 7.65
CA ARG A 81 -8.62 1.93 8.40
C ARG A 81 -7.26 2.25 8.99
N ASP A 82 -7.00 1.73 10.17
CA ASP A 82 -5.66 1.64 10.75
C ASP A 82 -5.19 0.18 10.64
N ILE A 83 -4.35 -0.09 9.67
CA ILE A 83 -3.86 -1.44 9.37
C ILE A 83 -2.97 -1.98 10.49
N GLN A 84 -2.25 -1.11 11.19
CA GLN A 84 -1.45 -1.53 12.34
C GLN A 84 -2.31 -1.89 13.56
N ALA A 85 -3.41 -1.17 13.79
CA ALA A 85 -4.36 -1.54 14.84
C ALA A 85 -5.07 -2.86 14.54
N ASP A 86 -5.31 -3.15 13.25
CA ASP A 86 -6.00 -4.37 12.84
C ASP A 86 -5.10 -5.62 12.84
N TYR A 87 -3.81 -5.48 12.47
CA TYR A 87 -2.93 -6.62 12.15
C TYR A 87 -1.56 -6.59 12.81
N GLY A 88 -1.31 -5.65 13.70
CA GLY A 88 -0.05 -5.50 14.40
C GLY A 88 0.90 -4.45 13.78
N PRO A 89 1.90 -4.05 14.52
CA PRO A 89 2.82 -2.98 14.11
C PRO A 89 3.67 -3.38 12.91
N PHE A 90 4.00 -2.42 12.06
CA PHE A 90 4.92 -2.64 10.95
C PHE A 90 6.36 -2.75 11.43
N GLY A 91 6.99 -3.89 11.19
CA GLY A 91 8.36 -4.20 11.60
C GLY A 91 9.42 -4.01 10.51
N LEU A 92 9.24 -3.05 9.60
CA LEU A 92 10.21 -2.71 8.58
C LEU A 92 11.30 -1.79 9.13
N ASN A 93 12.54 -2.02 8.68
CA ASN A 93 13.71 -1.26 9.14
C ASN A 93 13.67 0.23 8.75
N TRP A 94 13.14 0.54 7.56
CA TRP A 94 13.11 1.91 7.02
C TRP A 94 11.70 2.50 6.95
N GLY A 95 10.74 1.96 7.71
CA GLY A 95 9.34 2.35 7.66
C GLY A 95 8.60 1.75 6.46
N TYR A 96 7.28 1.90 6.44
CA TYR A 96 6.43 1.35 5.38
C TYR A 96 6.36 2.29 4.18
N ALA A 97 6.52 1.77 2.96
CA ALA A 97 6.54 2.55 1.72
C ALA A 97 5.76 1.93 0.55
N SER A 98 5.24 0.72 0.70
CA SER A 98 4.48 0.05 -0.36
C SER A 98 3.18 0.78 -0.67
N SER A 99 2.92 1.04 -1.95
CA SER A 99 1.64 1.61 -2.38
C SER A 99 0.57 0.52 -2.48
N PRO A 100 -0.72 0.83 -2.28
CA PRO A 100 -1.76 -0.11 -2.61
C PRO A 100 -1.83 -0.33 -4.14
N LEU A 101 -2.21 -1.53 -4.56
CA LEU A 101 -2.61 -1.82 -5.93
C LEU A 101 -4.14 -1.82 -6.00
N LEU A 102 -4.70 -1.07 -6.94
CA LEU A 102 -6.13 -1.12 -7.24
C LEU A 102 -6.33 -2.03 -8.46
N TYR A 103 -7.12 -3.07 -8.29
CA TYR A 103 -7.60 -3.91 -9.39
C TYR A 103 -9.07 -4.21 -9.21
N GLU A 104 -9.87 -3.94 -10.24
CA GLU A 104 -11.33 -3.99 -10.19
C GLU A 104 -11.88 -3.15 -9.02
N ASN A 105 -12.60 -3.78 -8.09
CA ASN A 105 -13.19 -3.12 -6.91
C ASN A 105 -12.43 -3.45 -5.62
N ALA A 106 -11.16 -3.83 -5.71
CA ALA A 106 -10.36 -4.23 -4.56
C ALA A 106 -9.00 -3.52 -4.52
N LEU A 107 -8.54 -3.25 -3.30
CA LEU A 107 -7.19 -2.82 -3.01
C LEU A 107 -6.39 -4.01 -2.51
N TYR A 108 -5.19 -4.19 -3.05
CA TYR A 108 -4.22 -5.16 -2.58
C TYR A 108 -3.11 -4.42 -1.85
N VAL A 109 -2.92 -4.77 -0.59
CA VAL A 109 -1.94 -4.14 0.31
C VAL A 109 -1.01 -5.21 0.84
N GLN A 110 0.27 -5.11 0.56
CA GLN A 110 1.28 -5.99 1.12
C GLN A 110 1.98 -5.36 2.32
N VAL A 111 2.24 -6.15 3.33
CA VAL A 111 3.12 -5.81 4.45
C VAL A 111 4.16 -6.92 4.54
N LEU A 112 5.33 -6.66 3.95
CA LEU A 112 6.47 -7.58 3.97
C LEU A 112 7.51 -7.01 4.93
N HIS A 113 7.65 -7.65 6.07
CA HIS A 113 8.45 -7.18 7.20
C HIS A 113 9.08 -8.36 7.93
N GLY A 114 10.05 -8.11 8.80
CA GLY A 114 10.71 -9.15 9.59
C GLY A 114 11.99 -8.68 10.24
N MET A 115 12.54 -7.52 9.86
CA MET A 115 13.76 -7.01 10.49
C MET A 115 13.54 -6.63 11.95
N ARG A 116 12.36 -6.12 12.31
CA ARG A 116 12.02 -5.60 13.64
C ARG A 116 10.80 -6.28 14.27
N THR A 117 10.34 -7.39 13.71
CA THR A 117 9.19 -8.15 14.23
C THR A 117 9.30 -9.62 13.83
N ASP A 118 8.75 -10.49 14.66
CA ASP A 118 8.55 -11.92 14.36
C ASP A 118 7.13 -12.16 13.81
N ASP A 119 6.30 -11.13 13.69
CA ASP A 119 4.96 -11.24 13.10
C ASP A 119 5.06 -11.60 11.61
N PRO A 120 4.16 -12.45 11.10
CA PRO A 120 4.23 -12.89 9.72
C PRO A 120 3.94 -11.77 8.73
N SER A 121 4.71 -11.71 7.65
CA SER A 121 4.39 -10.93 6.46
C SER A 121 3.07 -11.36 5.85
N TYR A 122 2.35 -10.43 5.22
CA TYR A 122 1.01 -10.74 4.66
C TYR A 122 0.63 -9.86 3.47
N LEU A 123 -0.35 -10.37 2.73
CA LEU A 123 -1.08 -9.66 1.68
C LEU A 123 -2.56 -9.55 2.10
N LEU A 124 -3.16 -8.39 1.87
CA LEU A 124 -4.58 -8.13 2.10
C LEU A 124 -5.29 -7.87 0.77
N ARG A 125 -6.53 -8.36 0.65
CA ARG A 125 -7.54 -7.83 -0.26
C ARG A 125 -8.57 -7.07 0.55
N ILE A 126 -8.78 -5.82 0.18
CA ILE A 126 -9.70 -4.91 0.87
C ILE A 126 -10.74 -4.44 -0.16
N ASP A 127 -12.02 -4.51 0.20
CA ASP A 127 -13.10 -3.94 -0.60
C ASP A 127 -12.89 -2.43 -0.76
N ALA A 128 -12.76 -1.95 -1.98
CA ALA A 128 -12.43 -0.56 -2.23
C ALA A 128 -13.56 0.42 -1.84
N ALA A 129 -14.82 -0.02 -1.90
CA ALA A 129 -15.96 0.82 -1.56
C ALA A 129 -16.19 0.95 -0.05
N MET A 130 -15.94 -0.12 0.71
CA MET A 130 -16.29 -0.19 2.14
C MET A 130 -15.07 -0.22 3.08
N GLY A 131 -13.87 -0.49 2.57
CA GLY A 131 -12.67 -0.67 3.39
C GLY A 131 -12.63 -1.99 4.16
N ALA A 132 -13.58 -2.89 3.95
CA ALA A 132 -13.63 -4.18 4.64
C ALA A 132 -12.57 -5.14 4.09
N THR A 133 -11.89 -5.89 4.97
CA THR A 133 -10.99 -6.96 4.53
C THR A 133 -11.79 -8.12 3.97
N VAL A 134 -11.51 -8.48 2.72
CA VAL A 134 -12.10 -9.65 2.06
C VAL A 134 -11.33 -10.90 2.44
N TRP A 135 -9.99 -10.84 2.37
CA TRP A 135 -9.10 -11.89 2.84
C TRP A 135 -7.74 -11.32 3.29
N ARG A 136 -7.06 -12.08 4.15
CA ARG A 136 -5.66 -11.89 4.54
C ARG A 136 -4.91 -13.19 4.30
N GLN A 137 -3.84 -13.12 3.52
CA GLN A 137 -2.97 -14.25 3.23
C GLN A 137 -1.60 -14.01 3.84
N GLU A 138 -1.16 -14.88 4.73
CA GLU A 138 0.22 -14.87 5.23
C GLU A 138 1.18 -15.29 4.11
N ARG A 139 2.32 -14.62 4.10
CA ARG A 139 3.37 -14.87 3.11
C ARG A 139 4.69 -15.12 3.84
N PRO A 140 4.92 -16.37 4.29
CA PRO A 140 6.13 -16.73 5.01
C PRO A 140 7.36 -16.62 4.11
N THR A 141 8.51 -16.35 4.74
CA THR A 141 9.83 -16.34 4.13
C THR A 141 10.86 -16.89 5.11
N GLU A 142 11.93 -17.47 4.57
CA GLU A 142 13.11 -17.89 5.36
C GLU A 142 14.25 -16.85 5.24
N ALA A 143 13.98 -15.71 4.59
CA ALA A 143 14.94 -14.61 4.46
C ALA A 143 15.40 -14.12 5.84
N LEU A 144 16.65 -13.68 5.91
CA LEU A 144 17.29 -13.31 7.16
C LEU A 144 17.68 -11.82 7.18
N ARG A 145 17.86 -11.27 8.38
CA ARG A 145 18.28 -9.88 8.61
C ARG A 145 17.27 -8.87 8.03
N GLU A 146 17.71 -7.99 7.10
CA GLU A 146 16.84 -7.01 6.41
C GLU A 146 16.12 -7.63 5.19
N SER A 147 16.51 -8.79 4.73
CA SER A 147 15.91 -9.43 3.53
C SER A 147 14.42 -9.74 3.63
N PRO A 148 13.80 -9.99 4.79
CA PRO A 148 12.34 -10.09 4.92
C PRO A 148 11.60 -8.81 4.55
N ASP A 149 12.22 -7.63 4.76
CA ASP A 149 11.59 -6.34 4.51
C ASP A 149 11.50 -6.07 3.02
N SER A 150 10.35 -5.59 2.57
CA SER A 150 10.19 -5.12 1.20
C SER A 150 9.37 -3.84 1.13
N TYR A 151 9.80 -2.97 0.24
CA TYR A 151 9.23 -1.64 -0.01
C TYR A 151 8.59 -1.56 -1.39
N THR A 152 8.45 -2.69 -2.08
CA THR A 152 7.83 -2.82 -3.39
C THR A 152 6.31 -2.65 -3.31
N THR A 153 5.69 -2.39 -4.44
CA THR A 153 4.23 -2.36 -4.59
C THR A 153 3.76 -3.64 -5.26
N PRO A 154 2.62 -4.23 -4.85
CA PRO A 154 2.03 -5.34 -5.60
C PRO A 154 1.84 -4.99 -7.07
N ALA A 155 2.04 -5.95 -7.96
CA ALA A 155 1.87 -5.80 -9.39
C ALA A 155 0.78 -6.73 -9.93
N LEU A 156 0.12 -6.30 -11.01
CA LEU A 156 -0.84 -7.13 -11.72
C LEU A 156 -0.12 -7.85 -12.86
N LEU A 157 -0.24 -9.17 -12.91
CA LEU A 157 0.19 -10.00 -14.03
C LEU A 157 -1.03 -10.53 -14.74
N GLN A 158 -1.12 -10.28 -16.05
CA GLN A 158 -2.20 -10.80 -16.89
C GLN A 158 -1.60 -11.49 -18.12
N TYR A 159 -1.90 -12.78 -18.28
CA TYR A 159 -1.45 -13.56 -19.44
C TYR A 159 -2.42 -14.73 -19.69
N ASP A 160 -2.65 -15.06 -20.91
CA ASP A 160 -3.49 -16.19 -21.36
C ASP A 160 -4.87 -16.25 -20.66
N GLY A 161 -5.44 -15.07 -20.33
CA GLY A 161 -6.75 -14.99 -19.64
C GLY A 161 -6.69 -15.23 -18.14
N VAL A 162 -5.51 -15.42 -17.56
CA VAL A 162 -5.27 -15.54 -16.12
C VAL A 162 -4.81 -14.20 -15.58
N THR A 163 -5.31 -13.83 -14.41
CA THR A 163 -4.89 -12.63 -13.65
C THR A 163 -4.32 -13.06 -12.31
N GLU A 164 -3.18 -12.51 -11.96
CA GLU A 164 -2.48 -12.79 -10.69
C GLU A 164 -2.00 -11.50 -10.04
N ILE A 165 -1.98 -11.48 -8.69
CA ILE A 165 -1.30 -10.45 -7.91
C ILE A 165 0.11 -10.96 -7.62
N VAL A 166 1.11 -10.26 -8.13
CA VAL A 166 2.52 -10.60 -7.93
C VAL A 166 3.12 -9.68 -6.87
N ILE A 167 3.75 -10.26 -5.86
CA ILE A 167 4.49 -9.55 -4.82
C ILE A 167 5.95 -9.99 -4.77
N THR A 168 6.84 -9.04 -4.53
CA THR A 168 8.30 -9.25 -4.54
C THR A 168 8.90 -8.77 -3.23
N GLY A 169 9.67 -9.63 -2.60
CA GLY A 169 10.41 -9.32 -1.37
C GLY A 169 10.52 -10.54 -0.47
N GLY A 170 11.28 -10.43 0.60
CA GLY A 170 11.55 -11.55 1.48
C GLY A 170 12.19 -12.72 0.75
N ASP A 171 13.19 -12.44 -0.08
CA ASP A 171 13.94 -13.42 -0.87
C ASP A 171 13.13 -14.15 -1.97
N ALA A 172 11.89 -13.75 -2.23
CA ALA A 172 11.03 -14.44 -3.18
C ALA A 172 10.17 -13.50 -4.02
N VAL A 173 9.73 -14.00 -5.17
CA VAL A 173 8.56 -13.50 -5.91
C VAL A 173 7.46 -14.55 -5.81
N THR A 174 6.24 -14.11 -5.52
CA THR A 174 5.08 -15.00 -5.42
C THR A 174 3.91 -14.45 -6.23
N GLY A 175 3.20 -15.35 -6.92
CA GLY A 175 1.95 -15.05 -7.61
C GLY A 175 0.77 -15.56 -6.79
N HIS A 176 -0.28 -14.75 -6.68
CA HIS A 176 -1.46 -15.04 -5.88
C HIS A 176 -2.74 -14.89 -6.68
N ASP A 177 -3.68 -15.77 -6.43
CA ASP A 177 -5.05 -15.66 -6.95
C ASP A 177 -5.72 -14.40 -6.37
N PRO A 178 -6.25 -13.49 -7.20
CA PRO A 178 -6.83 -12.24 -6.71
C PRO A 178 -8.08 -12.45 -5.83
N GLU A 179 -8.86 -13.51 -6.09
CA GLU A 179 -10.13 -13.73 -5.40
C GLU A 179 -9.95 -14.39 -4.03
N THR A 180 -8.98 -15.31 -3.92
CA THR A 180 -8.80 -16.15 -2.73
C THR A 180 -7.56 -15.80 -1.91
N GLY A 181 -6.58 -15.12 -2.51
CA GLY A 181 -5.27 -14.86 -1.93
C GLY A 181 -4.33 -16.06 -1.97
N GLN A 182 -4.79 -17.23 -2.45
CA GLN A 182 -3.97 -18.43 -2.50
C GLN A 182 -2.69 -18.17 -3.31
N GLU A 183 -1.54 -18.56 -2.74
CA GLU A 183 -0.28 -18.57 -3.47
C GLU A 183 -0.33 -19.65 -4.56
N LEU A 184 -0.17 -19.23 -5.81
CA LEU A 184 -0.22 -20.11 -6.99
C LEU A 184 1.16 -20.63 -7.35
N TRP A 185 2.17 -19.79 -7.18
CA TRP A 185 3.57 -20.14 -7.44
C TRP A 185 4.51 -19.25 -6.64
N ARG A 186 5.75 -19.74 -6.51
CA ARG A 186 6.84 -19.07 -5.79
C ARG A 186 8.15 -19.28 -6.54
N ALA A 187 8.97 -18.24 -6.58
CA ALA A 187 10.36 -18.29 -6.98
C ALA A 187 11.24 -17.71 -5.86
N ASP A 188 12.02 -18.55 -5.22
CA ASP A 188 12.89 -18.24 -4.09
C ASP A 188 14.35 -17.98 -4.50
N GLY A 189 15.18 -17.59 -3.55
CA GLY A 189 16.63 -17.47 -3.73
C GLY A 189 17.07 -16.19 -4.44
N LEU A 190 16.26 -15.12 -4.36
CA LEU A 190 16.57 -13.86 -5.04
C LEU A 190 17.49 -12.95 -4.21
N ASN A 191 17.46 -13.07 -2.90
CA ASN A 191 18.27 -12.28 -1.98
C ASN A 191 18.39 -13.01 -0.63
N PRO A 192 19.20 -14.08 -0.54
CA PRO A 192 19.34 -14.92 0.66
C PRO A 192 20.00 -14.20 1.85
#